data_4a6f397c64f625e538e66715021b15a6
#
_entry.id   4a6f397c64f625e538e66715021b15a6
#
_cell.length_a   1.000
_cell.length_b   1.000
_cell.length_c   1.000
_cell.angle_alpha   90.00
_cell.angle_beta   90.00
_cell.angle_gamma   90.00
#
_symmetry.space_group_name_H-M   'P 1'
#
loop_
_entity.id
_entity.type
_entity.pdbx_description
1 polymer ?
#
loop_
_entity_poly.entity_id
_entity_poly.type
_entity_poly.pdbx_seq_one_letter_code
_entity_poly.pdbx_strand_id
1 'polypeptide(L)'
;MGRVLLNSFNAWEYGWETNREELKENSLKIFDSYLKNGFTPAGFFKEFVNLNRGFEEPVHSIRRQSEGIYAILHFLAYEKKQGRKYPEWEQRVKQMFEMFLKLQNADGSFPRKFRDDFTIVDKSGGSTPSATLPLVLGYKYFKDKRYLASARKTAEYLEKELISKADYFSSTLDANCEDKEASLYAATATYYLSLITKGEEHKHYADLTKKAAYFALSWYYLWDVPFAPGQMLGDIGMKTRGWGNVSVENNHIDVFVFEFADVLRWLSKEYKENRLSDFAEVISTSMRQLLPHEGHMCGIAKVGYYPEVVQHTNWDYGKNGKGYYNDIFAPGWTVASLWELYTPGRAETFLKK
;
A
#
# COMPACT_ATOMS: atom_id res chain seq x y z
N MET A 1 -8.11 -7.66 2.02
CA MET A 1 -9.04 -7.61 0.88
C MET A 1 -8.72 -6.49 -0.11
N GLY A 2 -8.42 -5.26 0.31
CA GLY A 2 -8.17 -4.13 -0.60
C GLY A 2 -7.10 -4.37 -1.66
N ARG A 3 -6.01 -4.99 -1.31
CA ARG A 3 -4.94 -5.34 -2.26
C ARG A 3 -5.35 -6.36 -3.33
N VAL A 4 -6.34 -7.21 -3.06
CA VAL A 4 -6.88 -8.13 -4.07
C VAL A 4 -7.62 -7.36 -5.16
N LEU A 5 -8.40 -6.34 -4.77
CA LEU A 5 -9.07 -5.45 -5.74
C LEU A 5 -8.05 -4.65 -6.56
N LEU A 6 -6.95 -4.19 -5.93
CA LEU A 6 -5.87 -3.52 -6.64
C LEU A 6 -5.20 -4.45 -7.65
N ASN A 7 -4.96 -5.71 -7.27
CA ASN A 7 -4.39 -6.70 -8.19
C ASN A 7 -5.34 -6.99 -9.36
N SER A 8 -6.65 -7.04 -9.09
CA SER A 8 -7.66 -7.18 -10.14
C SER A 8 -7.70 -5.97 -11.08
N PHE A 9 -7.56 -4.76 -10.53
CA PHE A 9 -7.45 -3.55 -11.36
C PHE A 9 -6.18 -3.56 -12.22
N ASN A 10 -5.04 -3.95 -11.65
CA ASN A 10 -3.79 -4.08 -12.39
C ASN A 10 -3.92 -5.05 -13.56
N ALA A 11 -4.53 -6.22 -13.34
CA ALA A 11 -4.78 -7.20 -14.39
C ALA A 11 -5.78 -6.69 -15.44
N TRP A 12 -6.78 -5.91 -15.02
CA TRP A 12 -7.74 -5.24 -15.90
C TRP A 12 -7.06 -4.25 -16.83
N GLU A 13 -6.29 -3.30 -16.26
CA GLU A 13 -5.56 -2.29 -17.02
C GLU A 13 -4.62 -2.94 -18.03
N TYR A 14 -3.78 -3.88 -17.57
CA TYR A 14 -2.86 -4.63 -18.43
C TYR A 14 -3.58 -5.46 -19.51
N GLY A 15 -4.72 -6.05 -19.18
CA GLY A 15 -5.55 -6.79 -20.11
C GLY A 15 -6.05 -5.92 -21.28
N TRP A 16 -6.40 -4.66 -21.00
CA TRP A 16 -6.77 -3.69 -22.02
C TRP A 16 -5.59 -3.23 -22.86
N GLU A 17 -4.46 -2.91 -22.21
CA GLU A 17 -3.24 -2.44 -22.88
C GLU A 17 -2.62 -3.50 -23.80
N THR A 18 -2.73 -4.77 -23.43
CA THR A 18 -2.13 -5.91 -24.16
C THR A 18 -3.14 -6.75 -24.92
N ASN A 19 -4.41 -6.36 -24.93
CA ASN A 19 -5.52 -7.08 -25.57
C ASN A 19 -5.67 -8.53 -25.10
N ARG A 20 -5.50 -8.78 -23.79
CA ARG A 20 -5.68 -10.11 -23.16
C ARG A 20 -7.08 -10.23 -22.57
N GLU A 21 -7.97 -10.89 -23.32
CA GLU A 21 -9.38 -11.03 -22.92
C GLU A 21 -9.58 -11.77 -21.62
N GLU A 22 -8.83 -12.86 -21.41
CA GLU A 22 -8.90 -13.65 -20.17
C GLU A 22 -8.64 -12.82 -18.92
N LEU A 23 -7.67 -11.88 -18.96
CA LEU A 23 -7.38 -10.99 -17.81
C LEU A 23 -8.54 -10.04 -17.55
N LYS A 24 -9.15 -9.49 -18.60
CA LYS A 24 -10.31 -8.61 -18.48
C LYS A 24 -11.49 -9.35 -17.87
N GLU A 25 -11.85 -10.51 -18.40
CA GLU A 25 -12.96 -11.32 -17.87
C GLU A 25 -12.76 -11.71 -16.40
N ASN A 26 -11.56 -12.22 -16.06
CA ASN A 26 -11.27 -12.63 -14.69
C ASN A 26 -11.30 -11.46 -13.73
N SER A 27 -10.79 -10.29 -14.14
CA SER A 27 -10.84 -9.08 -13.32
C SER A 27 -12.27 -8.63 -13.06
N LEU A 28 -13.13 -8.59 -14.08
CA LEU A 28 -14.55 -8.25 -13.90
C LEU A 28 -15.26 -9.24 -12.97
N LYS A 29 -15.05 -10.54 -13.14
CA LYS A 29 -15.62 -11.57 -12.24
C LYS A 29 -15.23 -11.32 -10.79
N ILE A 30 -13.99 -10.87 -10.53
CA ILE A 30 -13.55 -10.53 -9.18
C ILE A 30 -14.26 -9.27 -8.68
N PHE A 31 -14.32 -8.19 -9.47
CA PHE A 31 -15.06 -6.98 -9.09
C PHE A 31 -16.53 -7.26 -8.81
N ASP A 32 -17.22 -8.01 -9.68
CA ASP A 32 -18.63 -8.39 -9.50
C ASP A 32 -18.84 -9.24 -8.26
N SER A 33 -17.94 -10.21 -8.00
CA SER A 33 -17.99 -11.02 -6.79
C SER A 33 -17.83 -10.19 -5.52
N TYR A 34 -16.92 -9.19 -5.54
CA TYR A 34 -16.74 -8.30 -4.40
C TYR A 34 -17.93 -7.36 -4.21
N LEU A 35 -18.48 -6.80 -5.28
CA LEU A 35 -19.68 -5.95 -5.20
C LEU A 35 -20.83 -6.70 -4.55
N LYS A 36 -21.00 -7.97 -4.89
CA LYS A 36 -22.09 -8.82 -4.40
C LYS A 36 -21.84 -9.35 -2.98
N ASN A 37 -20.61 -9.80 -2.67
CA ASN A 37 -20.33 -10.63 -1.49
C ASN A 37 -19.26 -10.03 -0.56
N GLY A 38 -18.54 -9.01 -0.98
CA GLY A 38 -17.34 -8.50 -0.30
C GLY A 38 -17.61 -7.47 0.78
N PHE A 39 -18.89 -7.18 1.09
CA PHE A 39 -19.27 -6.19 2.09
C PHE A 39 -20.01 -6.80 3.26
N THR A 40 -19.79 -6.25 4.46
CA THR A 40 -20.58 -6.55 5.64
C THR A 40 -21.98 -5.89 5.53
N PRO A 41 -22.93 -6.27 6.39
CA PRO A 41 -24.25 -5.60 6.44
C PRO A 41 -24.14 -4.09 6.68
N ALA A 42 -23.15 -3.63 7.44
CA ALA A 42 -22.91 -2.21 7.68
C ALA A 42 -22.28 -1.49 6.45
N GLY A 43 -21.74 -2.23 5.49
CA GLY A 43 -21.17 -1.69 4.26
C GLY A 43 -19.66 -1.54 4.24
N PHE A 44 -18.93 -2.03 5.23
CA PHE A 44 -17.48 -2.13 5.22
C PHE A 44 -17.01 -3.32 4.38
N PHE A 45 -15.79 -3.27 3.86
CA PHE A 45 -15.19 -4.45 3.25
C PHE A 45 -15.00 -5.56 4.28
N LYS A 46 -15.37 -6.77 3.91
CA LYS A 46 -14.95 -7.98 4.61
C LYS A 46 -13.43 -8.14 4.48
N GLU A 47 -12.72 -8.20 5.59
CA GLU A 47 -11.25 -8.21 5.57
C GLU A 47 -10.67 -9.61 5.50
N PHE A 48 -11.21 -10.53 6.27
CA PHE A 48 -10.80 -11.91 6.25
C PHE A 48 -12.04 -12.81 6.30
N VAL A 49 -12.14 -13.73 5.35
CA VAL A 49 -13.22 -14.72 5.28
C VAL A 49 -12.59 -16.10 5.12
N ASN A 50 -12.88 -16.99 6.05
CA ASN A 50 -12.51 -18.41 5.95
C ASN A 50 -13.73 -19.20 5.52
N LEU A 51 -13.84 -19.51 4.24
CA LEU A 51 -14.98 -20.21 3.67
C LEU A 51 -15.15 -21.63 4.23
N ASN A 52 -14.05 -22.31 4.55
CA ASN A 52 -14.09 -23.67 5.08
C ASN A 52 -14.64 -23.73 6.50
N ARG A 53 -14.47 -22.67 7.28
CA ARG A 53 -14.90 -22.57 8.67
C ARG A 53 -16.17 -21.73 8.84
N GLY A 54 -16.66 -21.11 7.79
CA GLY A 54 -17.75 -20.14 7.86
C GLY A 54 -17.43 -18.92 8.74
N PHE A 55 -16.14 -18.61 8.91
CA PHE A 55 -15.68 -17.52 9.77
C PHE A 55 -15.45 -16.25 8.94
N GLU A 56 -15.94 -15.14 9.46
CA GLU A 56 -15.67 -13.79 8.98
C GLU A 56 -15.10 -12.96 10.13
N GLU A 57 -13.98 -12.25 9.88
CA GLU A 57 -13.37 -11.36 10.87
C GLU A 57 -14.28 -10.17 11.16
N PRO A 58 -14.74 -9.99 12.42
CA PRO A 58 -15.64 -8.90 12.77
C PRO A 58 -14.95 -7.57 13.05
N VAL A 59 -13.63 -7.53 12.97
CA VAL A 59 -12.81 -6.33 13.23
C VAL A 59 -12.23 -5.83 11.93
N HIS A 60 -12.46 -4.55 11.66
CA HIS A 60 -11.94 -3.84 10.50
C HIS A 60 -10.70 -3.05 10.85
N SER A 61 -9.80 -2.86 9.87
CA SER A 61 -8.70 -1.93 9.96
C SER A 61 -8.89 -0.76 8.99
N ILE A 62 -8.64 0.46 9.44
CA ILE A 62 -8.75 1.63 8.57
C ILE A 62 -7.86 1.49 7.33
N ARG A 63 -6.67 0.88 7.45
CA ARG A 63 -5.75 0.65 6.35
C ARG A 63 -6.38 -0.22 5.25
N ARG A 64 -6.92 -1.41 5.59
CA ARG A 64 -7.51 -2.32 4.59
C ARG A 64 -8.76 -1.75 3.94
N GLN A 65 -9.57 -1.01 4.70
CA GLN A 65 -10.71 -0.30 4.15
C GLN A 65 -10.25 0.78 3.15
N SER A 66 -9.21 1.54 3.49
CA SER A 66 -8.60 2.55 2.63
C SER A 66 -8.04 1.97 1.34
N GLU A 67 -7.31 0.85 1.42
CA GLU A 67 -6.75 0.15 0.25
C GLU A 67 -7.84 -0.33 -0.71
N GLY A 68 -8.98 -0.75 -0.19
CA GLY A 68 -10.13 -1.16 -1.01
C GLY A 68 -10.73 0.01 -1.79
N ILE A 69 -10.99 1.13 -1.11
CA ILE A 69 -11.49 2.35 -1.76
C ILE A 69 -10.49 2.87 -2.79
N TYR A 70 -9.20 2.88 -2.45
CA TYR A 70 -8.11 3.26 -3.35
C TYR A 70 -8.16 2.46 -4.67
N ALA A 71 -8.23 1.13 -4.57
CA ALA A 71 -8.27 0.25 -5.74
C ALA A 71 -9.49 0.52 -6.64
N ILE A 72 -10.67 0.69 -6.03
CA ILE A 72 -11.90 0.96 -6.78
C ILE A 72 -11.87 2.34 -7.44
N LEU A 73 -11.33 3.36 -6.78
CA LEU A 73 -11.22 4.68 -7.38
C LEU A 73 -10.31 4.69 -8.61
N HIS A 74 -9.23 3.92 -8.59
CA HIS A 74 -8.38 3.75 -9.77
C HIS A 74 -9.12 3.04 -10.90
N PHE A 75 -9.84 1.96 -10.60
CA PHE A 75 -10.70 1.27 -11.55
C PHE A 75 -11.76 2.22 -12.16
N LEU A 76 -12.51 2.91 -11.33
CA LEU A 76 -13.55 3.85 -11.77
C LEU A 76 -12.99 5.00 -12.63
N ALA A 77 -11.82 5.53 -12.26
CA ALA A 77 -11.17 6.60 -13.03
C ALA A 77 -10.68 6.09 -14.39
N TYR A 78 -10.13 4.89 -14.44
CA TYR A 78 -9.74 4.24 -15.69
C TYR A 78 -10.96 4.03 -16.60
N GLU A 79 -12.01 3.43 -16.08
CA GLU A 79 -13.25 3.14 -16.80
C GLU A 79 -13.95 4.39 -17.33
N LYS A 80 -13.99 5.44 -16.51
CA LYS A 80 -14.53 6.74 -16.89
C LYS A 80 -13.82 7.36 -18.10
N LYS A 81 -12.49 7.20 -18.19
CA LYS A 81 -11.71 7.64 -19.37
C LYS A 81 -12.06 6.85 -20.62
N GLN A 82 -12.48 5.59 -20.46
CA GLN A 82 -12.93 4.75 -21.57
C GLN A 82 -14.42 4.93 -21.89
N GLY A 83 -15.10 5.89 -21.24
CA GLY A 83 -16.53 6.14 -21.43
C GLY A 83 -17.46 5.13 -20.75
N ARG A 84 -16.92 4.22 -19.94
CA ARG A 84 -17.70 3.21 -19.20
C ARG A 84 -18.05 3.70 -17.80
N LYS A 85 -19.21 3.28 -17.27
CA LYS A 85 -19.73 3.72 -15.98
C LYS A 85 -20.11 2.53 -15.11
N TYR A 86 -19.83 2.66 -13.84
CA TYR A 86 -20.14 1.66 -12.82
C TYR A 86 -20.84 2.32 -11.62
N PRO A 87 -22.13 2.72 -11.78
CA PRO A 87 -22.85 3.51 -10.78
C PRO A 87 -22.98 2.80 -9.42
N GLU A 88 -23.09 1.47 -9.41
CA GLU A 88 -23.16 0.69 -8.17
C GLU A 88 -21.87 0.79 -7.35
N TRP A 89 -20.72 0.74 -8.01
CA TRP A 89 -19.42 0.95 -7.37
C TRP A 89 -19.25 2.39 -6.89
N GLU A 90 -19.68 3.38 -7.69
CA GLU A 90 -19.65 4.80 -7.26
C GLU A 90 -20.52 5.02 -6.02
N GLN A 91 -21.71 4.43 -5.98
CA GLN A 91 -22.58 4.49 -4.82
C GLN A 91 -21.96 3.85 -3.60
N ARG A 92 -21.38 2.66 -3.76
CA ARG A 92 -20.72 1.93 -2.67
C ARG A 92 -19.56 2.71 -2.08
N VAL A 93 -18.70 3.29 -2.93
CA VAL A 93 -17.58 4.11 -2.49
C VAL A 93 -18.03 5.38 -1.76
N LYS A 94 -19.10 6.04 -2.22
CA LYS A 94 -19.69 7.19 -1.51
C LYS A 94 -20.18 6.79 -0.12
N GLN A 95 -20.87 5.65 0.02
CA GLN A 95 -21.29 5.13 1.33
C GLN A 95 -20.09 4.90 2.26
N MET A 96 -19.01 4.32 1.76
CA MET A 96 -17.78 4.12 2.55
C MET A 96 -17.15 5.46 2.96
N PHE A 97 -17.17 6.47 2.12
CA PHE A 97 -16.69 7.81 2.52
C PHE A 97 -17.54 8.44 3.62
N GLU A 98 -18.86 8.28 3.61
CA GLU A 98 -19.70 8.77 4.72
C GLU A 98 -19.32 8.05 6.04
N MET A 99 -19.00 6.74 5.98
CA MET A 99 -18.50 6.01 7.14
C MET A 99 -17.11 6.52 7.59
N PHE A 100 -16.21 6.83 6.67
CA PHE A 100 -14.91 7.42 6.98
C PHE A 100 -15.05 8.78 7.66
N LEU A 101 -15.90 9.67 7.12
CA LEU A 101 -16.15 10.97 7.74
C LEU A 101 -16.71 10.84 9.17
N LYS A 102 -17.49 9.79 9.43
CA LYS A 102 -18.00 9.48 10.78
C LYS A 102 -16.93 8.90 11.71
N LEU A 103 -15.98 8.12 11.18
CA LEU A 103 -14.89 7.50 11.95
C LEU A 103 -13.77 8.47 12.31
N GLN A 104 -13.61 9.57 11.57
CA GLN A 104 -12.52 10.51 11.79
C GLN A 104 -12.69 11.25 13.13
N ASN A 105 -11.66 11.18 13.98
CA ASN A 105 -11.59 11.89 15.23
C ASN A 105 -11.47 13.41 15.02
N ALA A 106 -11.72 14.19 16.09
CA ALA A 106 -11.64 15.65 16.05
C ALA A 106 -10.23 16.15 15.72
N ASP A 107 -9.19 15.42 16.16
CA ASP A 107 -7.78 15.71 15.93
C ASP A 107 -7.29 15.32 14.52
N GLY A 108 -8.18 14.77 13.67
CA GLY A 108 -7.89 14.33 12.32
C GLY A 108 -7.44 12.89 12.19
N SER A 109 -7.15 12.20 13.28
CA SER A 109 -6.77 10.78 13.26
C SER A 109 -7.94 9.86 12.89
N PHE A 110 -7.59 8.63 12.52
CA PHE A 110 -8.51 7.52 12.39
C PHE A 110 -8.13 6.41 13.37
N PRO A 111 -9.11 5.71 13.97
CA PRO A 111 -8.80 4.55 14.79
C PRO A 111 -8.19 3.44 13.91
N ARG A 112 -7.19 2.74 14.45
CA ARG A 112 -6.55 1.63 13.73
C ARG A 112 -7.51 0.49 13.45
N LYS A 113 -8.31 0.11 14.48
CA LYS A 113 -9.27 -1.01 14.36
C LYS A 113 -10.63 -0.66 14.96
N PHE A 114 -11.69 -1.10 14.32
CA PHE A 114 -13.07 -0.84 14.71
C PHE A 114 -14.00 -1.98 14.24
N ARG A 115 -15.27 -1.95 14.66
CA ARG A 115 -16.31 -2.93 14.30
C ARG A 115 -17.39 -2.30 13.42
N ASP A 116 -18.29 -3.09 12.88
CA ASP A 116 -19.43 -2.67 12.06
C ASP A 116 -20.33 -1.62 12.73
N ASP A 117 -20.47 -1.67 14.03
CA ASP A 117 -21.22 -0.70 14.84
C ASP A 117 -20.44 0.54 15.24
N PHE A 118 -19.24 0.73 14.68
CA PHE A 118 -18.29 1.79 15.00
C PHE A 118 -17.64 1.70 16.39
N THR A 119 -17.82 0.60 17.11
CA THR A 119 -17.08 0.36 18.34
C THR A 119 -15.59 0.32 18.05
N ILE A 120 -14.82 1.16 18.75
CA ILE A 120 -13.36 1.24 18.58
C ILE A 120 -12.68 0.10 19.32
N VAL A 121 -11.88 -0.69 18.59
CA VAL A 121 -11.10 -1.81 19.12
C VAL A 121 -9.67 -1.39 19.42
N ASP A 122 -9.09 -0.59 18.53
CA ASP A 122 -7.75 -0.01 18.69
C ASP A 122 -7.80 1.45 18.24
N LYS A 123 -7.56 2.36 19.18
CA LYS A 123 -7.63 3.81 18.95
C LYS A 123 -6.35 4.43 18.41
N SER A 124 -5.25 3.65 18.28
CA SER A 124 -3.98 4.21 17.81
C SER A 124 -4.10 4.82 16.42
N GLY A 125 -3.52 6.00 16.23
CA GLY A 125 -3.66 6.79 15.01
C GLY A 125 -2.62 6.51 13.93
N GLY A 126 -1.69 5.58 14.15
CA GLY A 126 -0.55 5.34 13.26
C GLY A 126 -0.92 4.88 11.84
N SER A 127 -2.10 4.28 11.66
CA SER A 127 -2.65 3.92 10.34
C SER A 127 -3.39 5.06 9.63
N THR A 128 -3.54 6.23 10.25
CA THR A 128 -4.23 7.41 9.68
C THR A 128 -3.72 7.80 8.28
N PRO A 129 -2.41 7.77 7.99
CA PRO A 129 -1.92 8.15 6.66
C PRO A 129 -2.56 7.35 5.52
N SER A 130 -2.90 6.08 5.75
CA SER A 130 -3.52 5.25 4.72
C SER A 130 -4.89 5.77 4.26
N ALA A 131 -5.66 6.42 5.15
CA ALA A 131 -6.96 6.99 4.85
C ALA A 131 -6.86 8.29 4.02
N THR A 132 -5.75 9.00 4.09
CA THR A 132 -5.54 10.24 3.33
C THR A 132 -5.59 9.99 1.83
N LEU A 133 -5.04 8.88 1.36
CA LEU A 133 -4.94 8.57 -0.06
C LEU A 133 -6.32 8.50 -0.74
N PRO A 134 -7.23 7.60 -0.30
CA PRO A 134 -8.55 7.53 -0.92
C PRO A 134 -9.37 8.82 -0.73
N LEU A 135 -9.18 9.57 0.37
CA LEU A 135 -9.84 10.86 0.56
C LEU A 135 -9.44 11.88 -0.52
N VAL A 136 -8.14 11.97 -0.85
CA VAL A 136 -7.63 12.85 -1.91
C VAL A 136 -8.13 12.39 -3.28
N LEU A 137 -8.07 11.09 -3.57
CA LEU A 137 -8.59 10.53 -4.82
C LEU A 137 -10.11 10.73 -4.95
N GLY A 138 -10.85 10.52 -3.86
CA GLY A 138 -12.29 10.72 -3.80
C GLY A 138 -12.70 12.17 -4.05
N TYR A 139 -11.97 13.12 -3.44
CA TYR A 139 -12.15 14.54 -3.77
C TYR A 139 -11.95 14.80 -5.26
N LYS A 140 -10.88 14.28 -5.84
CA LYS A 140 -10.60 14.49 -7.26
C LYS A 140 -11.67 13.87 -8.16
N TYR A 141 -12.16 12.67 -7.80
CA TYR A 141 -13.15 11.93 -8.59
C TYR A 141 -14.56 12.51 -8.47
N PHE A 142 -15.07 12.67 -7.23
CA PHE A 142 -16.45 13.10 -6.94
C PHE A 142 -16.63 14.61 -6.81
N LYS A 143 -15.53 15.38 -6.67
CA LYS A 143 -15.54 16.84 -6.42
C LYS A 143 -16.19 17.24 -5.09
N ASP A 144 -16.32 16.31 -4.14
CA ASP A 144 -16.85 16.57 -2.79
C ASP A 144 -15.76 17.16 -1.90
N LYS A 145 -15.93 18.43 -1.52
CA LYS A 145 -14.97 19.17 -0.69
C LYS A 145 -14.80 18.61 0.72
N ARG A 146 -15.78 17.83 1.22
CA ARG A 146 -15.69 17.19 2.55
C ARG A 146 -14.52 16.21 2.60
N TYR A 147 -14.26 15.49 1.52
CA TYR A 147 -13.15 14.54 1.45
C TYR A 147 -11.79 15.27 1.50
N LEU A 148 -11.65 16.40 0.81
CA LEU A 148 -10.43 17.20 0.91
C LEU A 148 -10.26 17.82 2.31
N ALA A 149 -11.33 18.31 2.91
CA ALA A 149 -11.28 18.81 4.29
C ALA A 149 -10.86 17.73 5.29
N SER A 150 -11.38 16.51 5.13
CA SER A 150 -10.96 15.35 5.92
C SER A 150 -9.49 14.99 5.68
N ALA A 151 -9.03 14.97 4.41
CA ALA A 151 -7.63 14.71 4.08
C ALA A 151 -6.67 15.77 4.66
N ARG A 152 -7.06 17.03 4.71
CA ARG A 152 -6.27 18.10 5.36
C ARG A 152 -6.17 17.88 6.88
N LYS A 153 -7.26 17.49 7.53
CA LYS A 153 -7.23 17.13 8.96
C LYS A 153 -6.31 15.93 9.24
N THR A 154 -6.31 14.91 8.35
CA THR A 154 -5.32 13.83 8.51
C THR A 154 -3.91 14.38 8.41
N ALA A 155 -3.61 15.28 7.47
CA ALA A 155 -2.27 15.86 7.34
C ALA A 155 -1.83 16.65 8.56
N GLU A 156 -2.72 17.41 9.21
CA GLU A 156 -2.44 18.11 10.47
C GLU A 156 -2.06 17.11 11.57
N TYR A 157 -2.79 15.99 11.67
CA TYR A 157 -2.46 14.92 12.60
C TYR A 157 -1.10 14.29 12.26
N LEU A 158 -0.85 13.96 10.99
CA LEU A 158 0.40 13.37 10.52
C LEU A 158 1.60 14.29 10.85
N GLU A 159 1.49 15.57 10.58
CA GLU A 159 2.53 16.53 10.87
C GLU A 159 2.85 16.56 12.35
N LYS A 160 1.81 16.72 13.18
CA LYS A 160 1.96 16.93 14.61
C LYS A 160 2.40 15.67 15.36
N GLU A 161 1.80 14.53 15.03
CA GLU A 161 1.93 13.32 15.85
C GLU A 161 2.93 12.31 15.28
N LEU A 162 3.14 12.27 13.96
CA LEU A 162 4.05 11.32 13.33
C LEU A 162 5.33 12.00 12.81
N ILE A 163 5.19 12.97 11.89
CA ILE A 163 6.33 13.50 11.14
C ILE A 163 7.24 14.36 12.01
N SER A 164 6.67 15.26 12.83
CA SER A 164 7.47 16.14 13.70
C SER A 164 8.15 15.39 14.84
N LYS A 165 7.59 14.26 15.25
CA LYS A 165 8.14 13.41 16.31
C LYS A 165 9.05 12.29 15.77
N ALA A 166 9.03 12.05 14.47
CA ALA A 166 9.62 10.88 13.82
C ALA A 166 9.11 9.56 14.44
N ASP A 167 7.82 9.49 14.76
CA ASP A 167 7.15 8.39 15.45
C ASP A 167 6.11 7.74 14.51
N TYR A 168 6.52 6.72 13.76
CA TYR A 168 5.70 6.09 12.70
C TYR A 168 5.36 4.66 13.10
N PHE A 169 4.21 4.48 13.69
CA PHE A 169 3.83 3.24 14.36
C PHE A 169 2.52 2.64 13.84
N SER A 170 2.35 1.35 14.07
CA SER A 170 1.07 0.63 14.01
C SER A 170 0.32 0.69 12.68
N SER A 171 1.03 0.73 11.54
CA SER A 171 0.41 0.57 10.23
C SER A 171 0.37 -0.88 9.78
N THR A 172 1.37 -1.69 10.13
CA THR A 172 1.30 -3.16 10.03
C THR A 172 0.11 -3.68 10.84
N LEU A 173 -0.53 -4.73 10.34
CA LEU A 173 -1.80 -5.18 10.90
C LEU A 173 -1.64 -6.01 12.17
N ASP A 174 -0.52 -6.67 12.34
CA ASP A 174 -0.16 -7.63 13.38
C ASP A 174 0.83 -7.09 14.42
N ALA A 175 1.51 -5.97 14.14
CA ALA A 175 2.44 -5.35 15.05
C ALA A 175 1.93 -3.99 15.57
N ASN A 176 2.27 -3.62 16.79
CA ASN A 176 1.95 -2.33 17.40
C ASN A 176 3.23 -1.63 17.87
N CYS A 177 4.10 -1.38 16.94
CA CYS A 177 5.42 -0.80 17.13
C CYS A 177 5.74 0.15 15.98
N GLU A 178 6.92 0.73 16.02
CA GLU A 178 7.49 1.50 14.90
C GLU A 178 7.59 0.61 13.67
N ASP A 179 7.09 1.09 12.53
CA ASP A 179 7.07 0.30 11.30
C ASP A 179 7.34 1.12 10.02
N LYS A 180 7.92 0.43 9.04
CA LYS A 180 8.22 0.97 7.72
C LYS A 180 6.94 1.45 7.03
N GLU A 181 5.88 0.67 7.08
CA GLU A 181 4.65 0.95 6.33
C GLU A 181 4.00 2.26 6.77
N ALA A 182 4.03 2.59 8.07
CA ALA A 182 3.52 3.87 8.57
C ALA A 182 4.28 5.05 7.96
N SER A 183 5.61 4.96 7.87
CA SER A 183 6.43 6.01 7.26
C SER A 183 6.23 6.12 5.75
N LEU A 184 6.07 4.99 5.05
CA LEU A 184 5.75 4.98 3.61
C LEU A 184 4.39 5.63 3.33
N TYR A 185 3.37 5.27 4.12
CA TYR A 185 2.04 5.89 3.99
C TYR A 185 2.06 7.37 4.32
N ALA A 186 2.80 7.81 5.35
CA ALA A 186 2.90 9.23 5.70
C ALA A 186 3.56 10.04 4.56
N ALA A 187 4.65 9.53 3.98
CA ALA A 187 5.29 10.16 2.83
C ALA A 187 4.36 10.22 1.62
N THR A 188 3.62 9.13 1.33
CA THR A 188 2.69 9.07 0.20
C THR A 188 1.47 9.97 0.42
N ALA A 189 0.94 10.06 1.65
CA ALA A 189 -0.20 10.92 1.99
C ALA A 189 0.10 12.40 1.76
N THR A 190 1.24 12.87 2.24
CA THR A 190 1.68 14.26 2.04
C THR A 190 2.08 14.54 0.57
N TYR A 191 2.64 13.57 -0.14
CA TYR A 191 2.87 13.62 -1.57
C TYR A 191 1.55 13.82 -2.34
N TYR A 192 0.50 13.09 -2.03
CA TYR A 192 -0.82 13.24 -2.67
C TYR A 192 -1.39 14.64 -2.47
N LEU A 193 -1.27 15.18 -1.27
CA LEU A 193 -1.71 16.54 -0.98
C LEU A 193 -0.87 17.59 -1.72
N SER A 194 0.45 17.39 -1.85
CA SER A 194 1.29 18.28 -2.63
C SER A 194 0.91 18.30 -4.12
N LEU A 195 0.48 17.16 -4.67
CA LEU A 195 0.07 17.07 -6.09
C LEU A 195 -1.20 17.88 -6.42
N ILE A 196 -2.06 18.14 -5.43
CA ILE A 196 -3.35 18.83 -5.64
C ILE A 196 -3.36 20.27 -5.09
N THR A 197 -2.31 20.71 -4.43
CA THR A 197 -2.17 22.04 -3.84
C THR A 197 -1.18 22.91 -4.64
N LYS A 198 -1.11 24.20 -4.32
CA LYS A 198 -0.26 25.19 -5.00
C LYS A 198 0.34 26.16 -3.99
N GLY A 199 1.40 26.87 -4.41
CA GLY A 199 2.01 27.93 -3.60
C GLY A 199 2.55 27.41 -2.28
N GLU A 200 2.32 28.14 -1.20
CA GLU A 200 2.83 27.81 0.14
C GLU A 200 2.27 26.47 0.67
N GLU A 201 1.01 26.15 0.37
CA GLU A 201 0.41 24.87 0.77
C GLU A 201 1.11 23.68 0.08
N HIS A 202 1.41 23.81 -1.21
CA HIS A 202 2.22 22.81 -1.93
C HIS A 202 3.60 22.63 -1.29
N LYS A 203 4.30 23.74 -1.05
CA LYS A 203 5.63 23.70 -0.44
C LYS A 203 5.60 23.06 0.96
N HIS A 204 4.61 23.40 1.77
CA HIS A 204 4.42 22.81 3.08
C HIS A 204 4.29 21.27 3.01
N TYR A 205 3.40 20.76 2.16
CA TYR A 205 3.24 19.31 2.01
C TYR A 205 4.46 18.64 1.35
N ALA A 206 5.15 19.33 0.45
CA ALA A 206 6.41 18.84 -0.13
C ALA A 206 7.50 18.67 0.93
N ASP A 207 7.64 19.64 1.83
CA ASP A 207 8.60 19.57 2.95
C ASP A 207 8.24 18.44 3.94
N LEU A 208 6.96 18.23 4.23
CA LEU A 208 6.49 17.08 5.03
C LEU A 208 6.79 15.75 4.34
N THR A 209 6.53 15.67 3.03
CA THR A 209 6.85 14.49 2.23
C THR A 209 8.34 14.16 2.31
N LYS A 210 9.19 15.17 2.16
CA LYS A 210 10.64 15.00 2.26
C LYS A 210 11.05 14.47 3.63
N LYS A 211 10.56 15.04 4.72
CA LYS A 211 10.85 14.59 6.09
C LYS A 211 10.43 13.13 6.31
N ALA A 212 9.19 12.77 5.95
CA ALA A 212 8.70 11.41 6.10
C ALA A 212 9.47 10.42 5.20
N ALA A 213 9.81 10.80 3.98
CA ALA A 213 10.59 9.96 3.05
C ALA A 213 12.01 9.71 3.57
N TYR A 214 12.67 10.71 4.14
CA TYR A 214 14.01 10.51 4.74
C TYR A 214 13.97 9.55 5.93
N PHE A 215 12.93 9.61 6.76
CA PHE A 215 12.74 8.61 7.81
C PHE A 215 12.49 7.22 7.20
N ALA A 216 11.59 7.12 6.22
CA ALA A 216 11.29 5.86 5.55
C ALA A 216 12.53 5.19 4.95
N LEU A 217 13.48 5.98 4.44
CA LEU A 217 14.76 5.46 3.91
C LEU A 217 15.62 4.77 4.99
N SER A 218 15.42 5.07 6.27
CA SER A 218 16.16 4.41 7.37
C SER A 218 15.84 2.93 7.50
N TRP A 219 14.70 2.48 6.99
CA TRP A 219 14.30 1.07 6.96
C TRP A 219 14.98 0.26 5.85
N TYR A 220 15.58 0.92 4.87
CA TYR A 220 16.14 0.27 3.69
C TYR A 220 17.63 0.04 3.80
N TYR A 221 18.08 -1.12 3.35
CA TYR A 221 19.50 -1.37 3.20
C TYR A 221 20.10 -0.55 2.05
N LEU A 222 21.10 0.24 2.37
CA LEU A 222 21.89 1.02 1.40
C LEU A 222 23.11 0.25 0.89
N TRP A 223 23.39 -0.90 1.45
CA TRP A 223 24.49 -1.80 1.10
C TRP A 223 24.02 -3.25 1.06
N ASP A 224 24.84 -4.13 0.51
CA ASP A 224 24.57 -5.55 0.50
C ASP A 224 25.08 -6.18 1.81
N VAL A 225 24.17 -6.68 2.61
CA VAL A 225 24.49 -7.45 3.82
C VAL A 225 24.97 -8.83 3.37
N PRO A 226 26.18 -9.28 3.79
CA PRO A 226 26.68 -10.58 3.43
C PRO A 226 25.90 -11.68 4.16
N PHE A 227 25.60 -12.76 3.46
CA PHE A 227 25.03 -13.97 4.04
C PHE A 227 26.11 -14.93 4.49
N ALA A 228 25.86 -15.67 5.57
CA ALA A 228 26.77 -16.73 5.98
C ALA A 228 26.74 -17.90 4.97
N PRO A 229 27.82 -18.66 4.83
CA PRO A 229 27.85 -19.85 3.98
C PRO A 229 26.75 -20.86 4.35
N GLY A 230 26.08 -21.41 3.35
CA GLY A 230 24.97 -22.35 3.52
C GLY A 230 23.61 -21.72 3.83
N GLN A 231 23.51 -20.39 3.80
CA GLN A 231 22.22 -19.70 3.82
C GLN A 231 21.65 -19.63 2.40
N MET A 232 20.39 -20.02 2.24
CA MET A 232 19.76 -20.13 0.92
C MET A 232 19.83 -18.83 0.10
N LEU A 233 19.57 -17.70 0.73
CA LEU A 233 19.60 -16.39 0.04
C LEU A 233 21.04 -16.02 -0.39
N GLY A 234 22.04 -16.38 0.40
CA GLY A 234 23.45 -16.23 0.06
C GLY A 234 23.85 -17.14 -1.10
N ASP A 235 23.41 -18.40 -1.06
CA ASP A 235 23.72 -19.40 -2.08
C ASP A 235 23.13 -19.04 -3.46
N ILE A 236 21.96 -18.36 -3.50
CA ILE A 236 21.39 -17.81 -4.75
C ILE A 236 21.94 -16.42 -5.12
N GLY A 237 22.87 -15.89 -4.32
CA GLY A 237 23.52 -14.60 -4.60
C GLY A 237 22.66 -13.37 -4.38
N MET A 238 21.61 -13.46 -3.53
CA MET A 238 20.72 -12.32 -3.25
C MET A 238 21.49 -11.11 -2.71
N LYS A 239 21.14 -9.93 -3.18
CA LYS A 239 21.62 -8.65 -2.70
C LYS A 239 20.54 -7.94 -1.90
N THR A 240 20.87 -7.45 -0.70
CA THR A 240 19.90 -6.82 0.21
C THR A 240 19.68 -5.33 -0.05
N ARG A 241 20.57 -4.67 -0.75
CA ARG A 241 20.42 -3.24 -1.06
C ARG A 241 19.09 -2.97 -1.77
N GLY A 242 18.36 -1.97 -1.29
CA GLY A 242 17.02 -1.63 -1.79
C GLY A 242 15.87 -2.44 -1.19
N TRP A 243 16.15 -3.41 -0.32
CA TRP A 243 15.14 -4.08 0.50
C TRP A 243 14.96 -3.34 1.82
N GLY A 244 13.75 -3.38 2.39
CA GLY A 244 13.45 -2.74 3.67
C GLY A 244 12.90 -3.70 4.70
N ASN A 245 13.32 -3.55 5.96
CA ASN A 245 12.73 -4.23 7.10
C ASN A 245 11.28 -3.80 7.30
N VAL A 246 10.43 -4.70 7.78
CA VAL A 246 9.01 -4.42 7.96
C VAL A 246 8.76 -3.52 9.17
N SER A 247 9.29 -3.91 10.32
CA SER A 247 9.08 -3.20 11.60
C SER A 247 10.13 -3.58 12.63
N VAL A 248 10.06 -2.98 13.80
CA VAL A 248 10.90 -3.35 14.95
C VAL A 248 10.61 -4.79 15.41
N GLU A 249 9.34 -5.21 15.38
CA GLU A 249 8.95 -6.58 15.77
C GLU A 249 9.17 -7.59 14.64
N ASN A 250 8.93 -7.19 13.40
CA ASN A 250 9.06 -8.03 12.21
C ASN A 250 10.36 -7.73 11.47
N ASN A 251 11.44 -8.43 11.81
CA ASN A 251 12.78 -8.17 11.27
C ASN A 251 13.01 -8.64 9.85
N HIS A 252 12.09 -9.39 9.26
CA HIS A 252 12.20 -9.81 7.87
C HIS A 252 12.09 -8.62 6.91
N ILE A 253 12.58 -8.80 5.71
CA ILE A 253 12.42 -7.85 4.62
C ILE A 253 11.28 -8.29 3.71
N ASP A 254 10.64 -7.35 3.05
CA ASP A 254 9.50 -7.62 2.20
C ASP A 254 9.42 -6.73 0.94
N VAL A 255 8.47 -7.06 0.07
CA VAL A 255 8.17 -6.33 -1.16
C VAL A 255 7.30 -5.09 -0.95
N PHE A 256 6.89 -4.78 0.27
CA PHE A 256 6.00 -3.65 0.53
C PHE A 256 6.75 -2.34 0.37
N VAL A 257 6.74 -1.84 -0.84
CA VAL A 257 7.31 -0.54 -1.24
C VAL A 257 6.20 0.50 -1.40
N PHE A 258 4.99 0.04 -1.71
CA PHE A 258 3.85 0.89 -2.03
C PHE A 258 4.24 1.89 -3.14
N GLU A 259 3.74 3.12 -3.14
CA GLU A 259 4.13 4.15 -4.11
C GLU A 259 5.43 4.89 -3.74
N PHE A 260 6.22 4.36 -2.81
CA PHE A 260 7.39 5.08 -2.29
C PHE A 260 8.47 5.36 -3.36
N ALA A 261 8.63 4.48 -4.32
CA ALA A 261 9.54 4.74 -5.44
C ALA A 261 9.10 5.96 -6.26
N ASP A 262 7.80 6.18 -6.44
CA ASP A 262 7.26 7.38 -7.09
C ASP A 262 7.45 8.63 -6.24
N VAL A 263 7.27 8.52 -4.92
CA VAL A 263 7.59 9.60 -3.98
C VAL A 263 9.05 10.02 -4.11
N LEU A 264 9.98 9.06 -4.15
CA LEU A 264 11.41 9.35 -4.30
C LEU A 264 11.72 10.01 -5.66
N ARG A 265 11.17 9.51 -6.76
CA ARG A 265 11.34 10.10 -8.10
C ARG A 265 10.77 11.52 -8.17
N TRP A 266 9.63 11.75 -7.52
CA TRP A 266 9.02 13.07 -7.44
C TRP A 266 9.86 14.03 -6.59
N LEU A 267 10.31 13.63 -5.38
CA LEU A 267 11.20 14.42 -4.53
C LEU A 267 12.52 14.75 -5.23
N SER A 268 13.06 13.80 -5.99
CA SER A 268 14.27 14.04 -6.79
C SER A 268 14.11 15.22 -7.74
N LYS A 269 12.97 15.36 -8.40
CA LYS A 269 12.65 16.46 -9.30
C LYS A 269 12.39 17.77 -8.54
N GLU A 270 11.57 17.69 -7.47
CA GLU A 270 11.13 18.83 -6.68
C GLU A 270 12.32 19.55 -5.98
N TYR A 271 13.25 18.77 -5.42
CA TYR A 271 14.41 19.27 -4.67
C TYR A 271 15.75 19.17 -5.42
N LYS A 272 15.75 18.70 -6.67
CA LYS A 272 16.97 18.45 -7.48
C LYS A 272 17.99 17.52 -6.80
N GLU A 273 17.49 16.47 -6.14
CA GLU A 273 18.29 15.48 -5.44
C GLU A 273 18.32 14.14 -6.20
N ASN A 274 19.17 14.01 -7.21
CA ASN A 274 19.20 12.83 -8.10
C ASN A 274 19.37 11.50 -7.35
N ARG A 275 20.10 11.48 -6.22
CA ARG A 275 20.28 10.27 -5.40
C ARG A 275 18.96 9.60 -4.98
N LEU A 276 17.85 10.35 -4.87
CA LEU A 276 16.55 9.80 -4.52
C LEU A 276 15.95 8.98 -5.68
N SER A 277 16.04 9.49 -6.91
CA SER A 277 15.64 8.73 -8.09
C SER A 277 16.55 7.53 -8.33
N ASP A 278 17.85 7.67 -8.11
CA ASP A 278 18.81 6.57 -8.24
C ASP A 278 18.48 5.45 -7.26
N PHE A 279 18.11 5.79 -6.02
CA PHE A 279 17.70 4.78 -5.05
C PHE A 279 16.35 4.15 -5.36
N ALA A 280 15.41 4.89 -5.94
CA ALA A 280 14.17 4.31 -6.46
C ALA A 280 14.43 3.23 -7.52
N GLU A 281 15.41 3.44 -8.40
CA GLU A 281 15.84 2.42 -9.38
C GLU A 281 16.54 1.22 -8.71
N VAL A 282 17.31 1.45 -7.64
CA VAL A 282 17.87 0.36 -6.82
C VAL A 282 16.76 -0.48 -6.23
N ILE A 283 15.74 0.12 -5.59
CA ILE A 283 14.57 -0.60 -5.04
C ILE A 283 13.91 -1.42 -6.15
N SER A 284 13.58 -0.79 -7.27
CA SER A 284 12.90 -1.45 -8.39
C SER A 284 13.69 -2.62 -8.96
N THR A 285 15.00 -2.49 -9.07
CA THR A 285 15.89 -3.55 -9.55
C THR A 285 15.96 -4.69 -8.53
N SER A 286 16.09 -4.37 -7.25
CA SER A 286 16.26 -5.35 -6.18
C SER A 286 15.04 -6.26 -6.02
N MET A 287 13.83 -5.72 -6.18
CA MET A 287 12.61 -6.53 -6.08
C MET A 287 12.48 -7.58 -7.19
N ARG A 288 13.22 -7.46 -8.29
CA ARG A 288 13.23 -8.48 -9.37
C ARG A 288 13.98 -9.76 -9.00
N GLN A 289 14.84 -9.72 -8.00
CA GLN A 289 15.72 -10.86 -7.64
C GLN A 289 14.92 -12.13 -7.25
N LEU A 290 13.74 -11.96 -6.68
CA LEU A 290 12.90 -13.08 -6.21
C LEU A 290 11.67 -13.31 -7.10
N LEU A 291 11.64 -12.73 -8.31
CA LEU A 291 10.59 -13.04 -9.28
C LEU A 291 10.73 -14.49 -9.75
N PRO A 292 9.77 -15.37 -9.46
CA PRO A 292 9.84 -16.75 -9.87
C PRO A 292 9.66 -16.90 -11.39
N HIS A 293 10.59 -17.58 -12.02
CA HIS A 293 10.51 -17.96 -13.43
C HIS A 293 11.12 -19.35 -13.64
N GLU A 294 10.91 -19.93 -14.80
CA GLU A 294 11.50 -21.22 -15.13
C GLU A 294 13.02 -21.20 -14.94
N GLY A 295 13.55 -22.17 -14.22
CA GLY A 295 14.96 -22.22 -13.82
C GLY A 295 15.35 -21.36 -12.61
N HIS A 296 14.45 -20.55 -12.06
CA HIS A 296 14.69 -19.74 -10.86
C HIS A 296 13.47 -19.68 -9.95
N MET A 297 13.11 -20.81 -9.37
CA MET A 297 11.95 -20.93 -8.46
C MET A 297 12.32 -20.67 -7.00
N CYS A 298 13.58 -20.41 -6.72
CA CYS A 298 14.08 -20.13 -5.37
C CYS A 298 13.67 -21.19 -4.33
N GLY A 299 13.48 -22.42 -4.78
CA GLY A 299 13.18 -23.60 -3.97
C GLY A 299 11.72 -23.81 -3.56
N ILE A 300 10.88 -22.78 -3.56
CA ILE A 300 9.52 -22.85 -2.98
C ILE A 300 8.43 -22.15 -3.80
N ALA A 301 8.80 -21.30 -4.72
CA ALA A 301 7.88 -20.46 -5.46
C ALA A 301 7.23 -21.16 -6.67
N LYS A 302 6.20 -20.55 -7.20
CA LYS A 302 5.60 -20.86 -8.50
C LYS A 302 5.62 -19.58 -9.35
N VAL A 303 5.67 -19.72 -10.66
CA VAL A 303 5.49 -18.59 -11.58
C VAL A 303 4.18 -17.86 -11.25
N GLY A 304 4.25 -16.54 -11.14
CA GLY A 304 3.10 -15.71 -10.75
C GLY A 304 2.90 -15.56 -9.24
N TYR A 305 3.74 -16.19 -8.40
CA TYR A 305 3.77 -15.99 -6.96
C TYR A 305 4.99 -15.14 -6.57
N TYR A 306 4.88 -14.43 -5.45
CA TYR A 306 5.99 -13.69 -4.88
C TYR A 306 5.98 -13.86 -3.36
N PRO A 307 7.14 -14.08 -2.71
CA PRO A 307 7.18 -14.33 -1.27
C PRO A 307 6.73 -13.11 -0.48
N GLU A 308 5.96 -13.35 0.58
CA GLU A 308 5.52 -12.32 1.50
C GLU A 308 6.62 -11.93 2.47
N VAL A 309 7.29 -12.93 3.03
CA VAL A 309 8.30 -12.77 4.06
C VAL A 309 9.63 -13.29 3.55
N VAL A 310 10.66 -12.45 3.60
CA VAL A 310 12.03 -12.81 3.24
C VAL A 310 12.90 -12.80 4.48
N GLN A 311 13.25 -13.99 4.96
CA GLN A 311 14.09 -14.20 6.12
C GLN A 311 15.55 -14.01 5.71
N HIS A 312 16.18 -12.92 6.11
CA HIS A 312 17.48 -12.52 5.61
C HIS A 312 18.63 -12.68 6.63
N THR A 313 18.32 -13.10 7.85
CA THR A 313 19.31 -13.34 8.90
C THR A 313 19.11 -14.68 9.59
N ASN A 314 20.11 -15.12 10.37
CA ASN A 314 19.98 -16.32 11.20
C ASN A 314 18.95 -16.18 12.33
N TRP A 315 18.58 -14.97 12.69
CA TRP A 315 17.56 -14.69 13.70
C TRP A 315 16.15 -14.79 13.13
N ASP A 316 16.01 -14.63 11.84
CA ASP A 316 14.76 -14.81 11.11
C ASP A 316 14.59 -16.31 10.83
N TYR A 317 14.53 -17.09 11.90
CA TYR A 317 14.32 -18.51 11.76
C TYR A 317 12.92 -18.79 11.24
N GLY A 318 12.74 -18.68 9.99
CA GLY A 318 11.72 -19.47 9.43
C GLY A 318 11.92 -20.96 9.85
N LYS A 319 11.09 -21.81 9.37
CA LYS A 319 11.07 -23.22 9.75
C LYS A 319 12.40 -23.98 9.55
N ASN A 320 13.30 -23.48 8.74
CA ASN A 320 14.56 -24.16 8.41
C ASN A 320 15.82 -23.49 8.95
N GLY A 321 15.72 -22.32 9.59
CA GLY A 321 16.87 -21.62 10.21
C GLY A 321 17.99 -21.19 9.27
N LYS A 322 17.73 -21.00 7.98
CA LYS A 322 18.75 -20.77 6.95
C LYS A 322 18.63 -19.43 6.20
N GLY A 323 17.93 -18.44 6.73
CA GLY A 323 17.66 -17.22 5.95
C GLY A 323 17.08 -17.56 4.58
N TYR A 324 15.80 -17.46 4.41
CA TYR A 324 15.08 -17.81 3.19
C TYR A 324 13.78 -17.02 3.12
N TYR A 325 13.13 -17.00 1.99
CA TYR A 325 11.76 -16.58 1.96
C TYR A 325 10.84 -17.73 2.36
N ASN A 326 9.77 -17.42 3.06
CA ASN A 326 8.85 -18.41 3.54
C ASN A 326 7.95 -18.97 2.44
N ASP A 327 7.27 -20.06 2.77
CA ASP A 327 6.28 -20.72 1.92
C ASP A 327 4.90 -20.03 1.95
N ILE A 328 4.79 -18.88 2.64
CA ILE A 328 3.57 -18.08 2.68
C ILE A 328 3.59 -17.11 1.51
N PHE A 329 2.66 -17.33 0.61
CA PHE A 329 2.45 -16.47 -0.53
C PHE A 329 1.07 -15.84 -0.42
N ALA A 330 1.05 -14.53 -0.37
CA ALA A 330 -0.19 -13.75 -0.39
C ALA A 330 -0.29 -12.97 -1.72
N PRO A 331 -0.52 -13.65 -2.86
CA PRO A 331 -0.45 -13.03 -4.18
C PRO A 331 -1.39 -11.85 -4.35
N GLY A 332 -2.44 -11.79 -3.54
CA GLY A 332 -3.37 -10.67 -3.54
C GLY A 332 -2.74 -9.34 -3.12
N TRP A 333 -1.64 -9.34 -2.33
CA TRP A 333 -0.97 -8.12 -1.95
C TRP A 333 0.48 -8.03 -2.45
N THR A 334 1.22 -9.11 -2.45
CA THR A 334 2.63 -9.09 -2.89
C THR A 334 2.75 -8.75 -4.38
N VAL A 335 1.92 -9.38 -5.21
CA VAL A 335 1.87 -9.11 -6.65
C VAL A 335 1.34 -7.69 -6.92
N ALA A 336 0.33 -7.23 -6.16
CA ALA A 336 -0.16 -5.86 -6.27
C ALA A 336 0.93 -4.82 -5.95
N SER A 337 1.73 -5.06 -4.91
CA SER A 337 2.86 -4.19 -4.54
C SER A 337 3.94 -4.12 -5.61
N LEU A 338 4.29 -5.27 -6.20
CA LEU A 338 5.21 -5.31 -7.35
C LEU A 338 4.65 -4.53 -8.54
N TRP A 339 3.37 -4.71 -8.82
CA TRP A 339 2.74 -4.03 -9.95
C TRP A 339 2.76 -2.51 -9.78
N GLU A 340 2.44 -2.00 -8.59
CA GLU A 340 2.56 -0.57 -8.29
C GLU A 340 3.98 -0.05 -8.55
N LEU A 341 4.98 -0.80 -8.10
CA LEU A 341 6.38 -0.44 -8.31
C LEU A 341 6.77 -0.32 -9.78
N TYR A 342 6.18 -1.17 -10.64
CA TYR A 342 6.48 -1.22 -12.08
C TYR A 342 5.46 -0.49 -12.97
N THR A 343 4.50 0.22 -12.38
CA THR A 343 3.58 1.13 -13.07
C THR A 343 3.70 2.55 -12.49
N PRO A 344 4.86 3.22 -12.68
CA PRO A 344 5.12 4.50 -12.05
C PRO A 344 4.20 5.62 -12.55
N GLY A 345 3.95 6.61 -11.69
CA GLY A 345 3.22 7.83 -12.02
C GLY A 345 1.70 7.69 -12.00
N ARG A 346 1.15 6.61 -11.41
CA ARG A 346 -0.30 6.38 -11.33
C ARG A 346 -1.00 7.50 -10.55
N ALA A 347 -0.47 7.91 -9.40
CA ALA A 347 -1.00 9.02 -8.62
C ALA A 347 -0.98 10.35 -9.39
N GLU A 348 0.14 10.68 -10.03
CA GLU A 348 0.24 11.89 -10.86
C GLU A 348 -0.76 11.88 -12.02
N THR A 349 -0.91 10.74 -12.66
CA THR A 349 -1.88 10.58 -13.76
C THR A 349 -3.31 10.76 -13.29
N PHE A 350 -3.65 10.32 -12.08
CA PHE A 350 -4.98 10.49 -11.50
C PHE A 350 -5.23 11.94 -11.04
N LEU A 351 -4.25 12.52 -10.33
CA LEU A 351 -4.45 13.78 -9.59
C LEU A 351 -4.17 15.04 -10.39
N LYS A 352 -3.21 15.04 -11.34
CA LYS A 352 -2.85 16.23 -12.14
C LYS A 352 -3.78 16.51 -13.33
N LYS A 353 -4.55 15.53 -13.77
CA LYS A 353 -5.54 15.69 -14.83
C LYS A 353 -6.89 16.07 -14.23
#